data_5678501c6a90da0c40679c6774dc610a
#
_entry.id   5678501c6a90da0c40679c6774dc610a
#
_cell.length_a   1.000
_cell.length_b   1.000
_cell.length_c   1.000
_cell.angle_alpha   90.00
_cell.angle_beta   90.00
_cell.angle_gamma   90.00
#
_symmetry.space_group_name_H-M   'P 1'
#
loop_
_entity.id
_entity.type
_entity.pdbx_description
1 polymer ?
#
loop_
_entity_poly.entity_id
_entity_poly.type
_entity_poly.pdbx_seq_one_letter_code
_entity_poly.pdbx_strand_id
1 'polypeptide(L)'
;MNKKIFIASDHAGYDMKTKLNNHFSTLIDLGTNSVVSVDYPDFAHKLTKEVLSNQGSLGILICGTGVGMSIAANRSRGIRAGLASNSHIARLIRQHNDANVLVIPGRFMGEKEDK
;
A
#
# COMPACT_ATOMS: atom_id res chain seq x y z
N MET A 1 18.90 10.98 -4.93
CA MET A 1 17.80 10.68 -5.83
C MET A 1 16.57 10.34 -5.07
N ASN A 2 15.45 10.91 -5.47
CA ASN A 2 14.20 10.66 -4.78
C ASN A 2 13.62 9.32 -5.20
N LYS A 3 13.22 8.53 -4.22
CA LYS A 3 12.51 7.29 -4.50
C LYS A 3 11.10 7.60 -4.93
N LYS A 4 10.60 6.85 -5.91
CA LYS A 4 9.20 6.89 -6.26
C LYS A 4 8.42 6.05 -5.25
N ILE A 5 7.28 6.55 -4.81
CA ILE A 5 6.38 5.80 -3.93
C ILE A 5 5.02 5.75 -4.60
N PHE A 6 4.62 4.53 -4.96
CA PHE A 6 3.32 4.29 -5.58
C PHE A 6 2.30 3.95 -4.51
N ILE A 7 1.05 4.38 -4.70
CA ILE A 7 -0.02 4.06 -3.78
C ILE A 7 -1.24 3.58 -4.58
N ALA A 8 -1.89 2.55 -4.07
CA ALA A 8 -3.12 2.03 -4.65
C ALA A 8 -4.00 1.45 -3.56
N SER A 9 -5.30 1.41 -3.82
CA SER A 9 -6.26 0.83 -2.89
C SER A 9 -7.41 0.20 -3.65
N ASP A 10 -8.20 -0.63 -2.96
CA ASP A 10 -9.51 -0.99 -3.45
C ASP A 10 -10.52 0.04 -2.89
N HIS A 11 -11.82 -0.22 -3.09
CA HIS A 11 -12.85 0.68 -2.61
C HIS A 11 -12.86 0.82 -1.09
N ALA A 12 -12.49 -0.24 -0.36
CA ALA A 12 -12.47 -0.20 1.10
C ALA A 12 -11.30 0.63 1.64
N GLY A 13 -10.24 0.78 0.87
CA GLY A 13 -9.08 1.58 1.27
C GLY A 13 -9.06 2.99 0.71
N TYR A 14 -10.09 3.37 -0.04
CA TYR A 14 -10.10 4.64 -0.75
C TYR A 14 -9.97 5.85 0.19
N ASP A 15 -10.70 5.85 1.31
CA ASP A 15 -10.67 6.99 2.22
C ASP A 15 -9.28 7.18 2.85
N MET A 16 -8.64 6.09 3.25
CA MET A 16 -7.29 6.15 3.80
C MET A 16 -6.30 6.62 2.74
N LYS A 17 -6.45 6.11 1.50
CA LYS A 17 -5.59 6.54 0.40
C LYS A 17 -5.71 8.05 0.17
N THR A 18 -6.93 8.57 0.23
CA THR A 18 -7.17 10.00 0.06
C THR A 18 -6.49 10.81 1.15
N LYS A 19 -6.56 10.34 2.40
CA LYS A 19 -5.86 11.00 3.51
C LYS A 19 -4.37 11.06 3.28
N LEU A 20 -3.78 9.94 2.84
CA LEU A 20 -2.35 9.87 2.60
C LEU A 20 -1.94 10.76 1.43
N ASN A 21 -2.71 10.78 0.36
CA ASN A 21 -2.43 11.65 -0.78
C ASN A 21 -2.51 13.12 -0.42
N ASN A 22 -3.42 13.48 0.48
CA ASN A 22 -3.55 14.86 0.94
C ASN A 22 -2.39 15.26 1.84
N HIS A 23 -1.83 14.30 2.57
CA HIS A 23 -0.73 14.55 3.48
C HIS A 23 0.64 14.52 2.77
N PHE A 24 0.79 13.63 1.81
CA PHE A 24 2.05 13.46 1.07
C PHE A 24 1.81 13.71 -0.42
N SER A 25 2.15 14.88 -0.90
CA SER A 25 1.85 15.28 -2.27
C SER A 25 2.67 14.56 -3.34
N THR A 26 3.68 13.81 -2.93
CA THR A 26 4.60 13.15 -3.86
C THR A 26 4.24 11.70 -4.18
N LEU A 27 3.16 11.17 -3.61
CA LEU A 27 2.73 9.81 -3.89
C LEU A 27 2.16 9.71 -5.30
N ILE A 28 2.50 8.62 -6.00
CA ILE A 28 1.98 8.36 -7.34
C ILE A 28 0.77 7.45 -7.21
N ASP A 29 -0.40 8.00 -7.45
CA ASP A 29 -1.68 7.32 -7.24
C ASP A 29 -2.06 6.46 -8.43
N LEU A 30 -2.17 5.15 -8.21
CA LEU A 30 -2.54 4.19 -9.25
C LEU A 30 -4.03 3.76 -9.18
N GLY A 31 -4.80 4.34 -8.29
CA GLY A 31 -6.23 4.06 -8.14
C GLY A 31 -6.50 3.23 -6.87
N THR A 32 -7.71 2.89 -6.54
CA THR A 32 -8.93 3.31 -7.21
C THR A 32 -9.27 4.76 -6.89
N ASN A 33 -10.23 5.33 -7.65
CA ASN A 33 -10.54 6.76 -7.53
C ASN A 33 -11.91 7.03 -6.91
N SER A 34 -12.55 6.00 -6.35
CA SER A 34 -13.87 6.15 -5.75
C SER A 34 -14.13 5.01 -4.76
N VAL A 35 -15.27 5.09 -4.08
CA VAL A 35 -15.72 4.04 -3.16
C VAL A 35 -16.53 2.97 -3.86
N VAL A 36 -16.67 3.03 -5.17
CA VAL A 36 -17.38 2.01 -5.96
C VAL A 36 -16.58 0.70 -5.87
N SER A 37 -17.30 -0.40 -5.67
CA SER A 37 -16.68 -1.72 -5.49
C SER A 37 -15.78 -2.10 -6.68
N VAL A 38 -14.57 -2.53 -6.38
CA VAL A 38 -13.59 -3.00 -7.35
C VAL A 38 -12.89 -4.24 -6.80
N ASP A 39 -12.26 -5.01 -7.67
CA ASP A 39 -11.51 -6.20 -7.28
C ASP A 39 -10.10 -5.80 -6.82
N TYR A 40 -9.78 -6.12 -5.57
CA TYR A 40 -8.50 -5.72 -4.99
C TYR A 40 -7.28 -6.31 -5.71
N PRO A 41 -7.32 -7.54 -6.28
CA PRO A 41 -6.12 -8.09 -6.94
C PRO A 41 -5.68 -7.25 -8.12
N ASP A 42 -6.62 -6.61 -8.82
CA ASP A 42 -6.27 -5.76 -9.96
C ASP A 42 -5.36 -4.61 -9.54
N PHE A 43 -5.66 -4.00 -8.39
CA PHE A 43 -4.87 -2.88 -7.90
C PHE A 43 -3.57 -3.33 -7.25
N ALA A 44 -3.58 -4.50 -6.60
CA ALA A 44 -2.34 -5.08 -6.09
C ALA A 44 -1.36 -5.35 -7.23
N HIS A 45 -1.83 -5.97 -8.32
CA HIS A 45 -0.98 -6.29 -9.47
C HIS A 45 -0.50 -5.02 -10.19
N LYS A 46 -1.36 -4.03 -10.30
CA LYS A 46 -0.98 -2.77 -10.93
C LYS A 46 0.17 -2.10 -10.18
N LEU A 47 0.07 -2.07 -8.85
CA LEU A 47 1.11 -1.48 -8.03
C LEU A 47 2.40 -2.30 -8.06
N THR A 48 2.32 -3.62 -7.91
CA THR A 48 3.53 -4.44 -7.89
C THR A 48 4.27 -4.36 -9.21
N LYS A 49 3.55 -4.27 -10.33
CA LYS A 49 4.17 -4.10 -11.64
C LYS A 49 4.98 -2.82 -11.69
N GLU A 50 4.42 -1.72 -11.18
CA GLU A 50 5.13 -0.44 -11.19
C GLU A 50 6.34 -0.47 -10.25
N VAL A 51 6.21 -1.06 -9.08
CA VAL A 51 7.33 -1.17 -8.14
C VAL A 51 8.47 -1.97 -8.76
N LEU A 52 8.14 -3.09 -9.41
CA LEU A 52 9.16 -3.94 -10.04
C LEU A 52 9.80 -3.28 -11.26
N SER A 53 9.08 -2.39 -11.95
CA SER A 53 9.59 -1.69 -13.12
C SER A 53 10.44 -0.47 -12.78
N ASN A 54 10.44 -0.04 -11.54
CA ASN A 54 11.18 1.14 -11.09
C ASN A 54 12.08 0.74 -9.93
N GLN A 55 13.33 0.43 -10.24
CA GLN A 55 14.29 -0.03 -9.24
C GLN A 55 14.41 0.96 -8.09
N GLY A 56 14.35 0.45 -6.87
CA GLY A 56 14.45 1.27 -5.67
C GLY A 56 13.16 1.94 -5.25
N SER A 57 12.06 1.75 -6.00
CA SER A 57 10.78 2.33 -5.63
C SER A 57 10.11 1.54 -4.51
N LEU A 58 9.12 2.16 -3.89
CA LEU A 58 8.33 1.55 -2.81
C LEU A 58 6.85 1.64 -3.15
N GLY A 59 6.05 0.82 -2.49
CA GLY A 59 4.61 0.83 -2.72
C GLY A 59 3.81 0.83 -1.43
N ILE A 60 2.60 1.37 -1.51
CA ILE A 60 1.63 1.35 -0.42
C ILE A 60 0.32 0.81 -0.98
N LEU A 61 -0.17 -0.26 -0.38
CA LEU A 61 -1.46 -0.86 -0.75
C LEU A 61 -2.41 -0.79 0.44
N ILE A 62 -3.64 -0.42 0.18
CA ILE A 62 -4.65 -0.29 1.24
C ILE A 62 -5.91 -1.02 0.84
N CYS A 63 -6.41 -1.90 1.72
CA CYS A 63 -7.74 -2.47 1.60
C CYS A 63 -8.34 -2.59 3.00
N GLY A 64 -9.51 -3.21 3.12
CA GLY A 64 -10.20 -3.25 4.40
C GLY A 64 -9.39 -3.89 5.51
N THR A 65 -9.00 -5.16 5.33
CA THR A 65 -8.19 -5.90 6.30
C THR A 65 -6.71 -5.88 5.95
N GLY A 66 -6.37 -5.60 4.70
CA GLY A 66 -5.01 -5.71 4.20
C GLY A 66 -4.59 -7.12 3.83
N VAL A 67 -5.34 -8.14 4.27
CA VAL A 67 -4.92 -9.54 4.08
C VAL A 67 -4.91 -9.92 2.60
N GLY A 68 -6.00 -9.63 1.87
CA GLY A 68 -6.09 -9.97 0.46
C GLY A 68 -5.01 -9.28 -0.37
N MET A 69 -4.79 -8.00 -0.13
CA MET A 69 -3.76 -7.23 -0.83
C MET A 69 -2.37 -7.79 -0.54
N SER A 70 -2.11 -8.16 0.72
CA SER A 70 -0.83 -8.73 1.11
C SER A 70 -0.57 -10.05 0.38
N ILE A 71 -1.57 -10.93 0.31
CA ILE A 71 -1.44 -12.20 -0.39
C ILE A 71 -1.21 -11.97 -1.88
N ALA A 72 -2.03 -11.10 -2.49
CA ALA A 72 -1.92 -10.84 -3.92
C ALA A 72 -0.56 -10.23 -4.29
N ALA A 73 -0.09 -9.27 -3.49
CA ALA A 73 1.17 -8.60 -3.76
C ALA A 73 2.36 -9.57 -3.65
N ASN A 74 2.35 -10.41 -2.62
CA ASN A 74 3.47 -11.33 -2.40
C ASN A 74 3.56 -12.47 -3.40
N ARG A 75 2.58 -12.61 -4.29
CA ARG A 75 2.67 -13.56 -5.37
C ARG A 75 3.65 -13.14 -6.46
N SER A 76 3.99 -11.87 -6.51
CA SER A 76 4.93 -11.36 -7.51
C SER A 76 6.36 -11.51 -7.00
N ARG A 77 7.20 -12.20 -7.78
CA ARG A 77 8.60 -12.37 -7.42
C ARG A 77 9.26 -10.99 -7.31
N GLY A 78 10.02 -10.79 -6.24
CA GLY A 78 10.69 -9.52 -6.00
C GLY A 78 9.88 -8.58 -5.12
N ILE A 79 8.63 -8.93 -4.79
CA ILE A 79 7.81 -8.14 -3.89
C ILE A 79 7.87 -8.74 -2.49
N ARG A 80 8.14 -7.89 -1.52
CA ARG A 80 8.12 -8.22 -0.11
C ARG A 80 7.12 -7.29 0.55
N ALA A 81 5.86 -7.70 0.57
CA ALA A 81 4.77 -6.90 1.12
C ALA A 81 4.53 -7.28 2.57
N GLY A 82 4.52 -6.29 3.44
CA GLY A 82 4.27 -6.47 4.85
C GLY A 82 3.02 -5.73 5.29
N LEU A 83 2.19 -6.41 6.07
CA LEU A 83 0.96 -5.85 6.61
C LEU A 83 1.26 -5.16 7.94
N ALA A 84 0.89 -3.90 8.06
CA ALA A 84 1.11 -3.14 9.29
C ALA A 84 -0.12 -2.32 9.64
N SER A 85 -0.57 -2.46 10.87
CA SER A 85 -1.71 -1.71 11.39
C SER A 85 -1.27 -0.47 12.19
N ASN A 86 0.03 -0.26 12.34
CA ASN A 86 0.54 0.93 13.02
C ASN A 86 1.92 1.28 12.48
N SER A 87 2.39 2.48 12.81
CA SER A 87 3.65 3.00 12.30
C SER A 87 4.86 2.23 12.83
N HIS A 88 4.77 1.70 14.05
CA HIS A 88 5.87 0.94 14.64
C HIS A 88 6.13 -0.34 13.83
N ILE A 89 5.07 -1.10 13.52
CA ILE A 89 5.20 -2.32 12.73
C ILE A 89 5.65 -1.98 11.31
N ALA A 90 5.14 -0.89 10.72
CA ALA A 90 5.56 -0.46 9.40
C ALA A 90 7.08 -0.23 9.34
N ARG A 91 7.62 0.41 10.36
CA ARG A 91 9.06 0.65 10.46
C ARG A 91 9.83 -0.66 10.56
N LEU A 92 9.34 -1.58 11.39
CA LEU A 92 10.02 -2.86 11.60
C LEU A 92 10.05 -3.71 10.33
N ILE A 93 8.96 -3.78 9.57
CA ILE A 93 8.98 -4.59 8.36
C ILE A 93 9.94 -4.02 7.31
N ARG A 94 10.14 -2.70 7.30
CA ARG A 94 11.13 -2.11 6.42
C ARG A 94 12.55 -2.40 6.89
N GLN A 95 12.81 -2.27 8.19
CA GLN A 95 14.14 -2.44 8.76
C GLN A 95 14.57 -3.89 8.84
N HIS A 96 13.67 -4.78 9.25
CA HIS A 96 14.02 -6.17 9.52
C HIS A 96 13.71 -7.11 8.37
N ASN A 97 12.71 -6.80 7.56
CA ASN A 97 12.27 -7.68 6.49
C ASN A 97 12.53 -7.12 5.10
N ASP A 98 13.11 -5.94 5.01
CA ASP A 98 13.39 -5.27 3.73
C ASP A 98 12.14 -5.22 2.85
N ALA A 99 10.99 -4.92 3.47
CA ALA A 99 9.73 -4.83 2.74
C ALA A 99 9.78 -3.65 1.76
N ASN A 100 9.35 -3.88 0.53
CA ASN A 100 9.25 -2.82 -0.46
C ASN A 100 7.81 -2.40 -0.73
N VAL A 101 6.84 -3.09 -0.14
CA VAL A 101 5.43 -2.72 -0.21
C VAL A 101 4.86 -2.75 1.20
N LEU A 102 4.24 -1.66 1.60
CA LEU A 102 3.52 -1.56 2.86
C LEU A 102 2.04 -1.80 2.58
N VAL A 103 1.41 -2.71 3.33
CA VAL A 103 -0.02 -2.97 3.21
C VAL A 103 -0.72 -2.47 4.46
N ILE A 104 -1.72 -1.63 4.28
CA ILE A 104 -2.44 -0.99 5.39
C ILE A 104 -3.87 -1.51 5.44
N PRO A 105 -4.33 -2.01 6.62
CA PRO A 105 -5.72 -2.45 6.79
C PRO A 105 -6.60 -1.25 7.14
N GLY A 106 -7.10 -0.55 6.12
CA GLY A 106 -7.77 0.73 6.29
C GLY A 106 -8.96 0.74 7.25
N ARG A 107 -9.64 -0.42 7.42
CA ARG A 107 -10.77 -0.53 8.33
C ARG A 107 -10.37 -0.89 9.76
N PHE A 108 -9.11 -1.22 9.99
CA PHE A 108 -8.62 -1.69 11.28
C PHE A 108 -7.43 -0.88 11.80
N MET A 109 -7.30 0.35 11.31
CA MET A 109 -6.32 1.28 11.85
C MET A 109 -6.95 2.05 13.03
N GLY A 110 -6.22 2.13 14.13
CA GLY A 110 -6.66 2.98 15.23
C GLY A 110 -6.47 4.45 14.86
N GLU A 111 -7.28 5.34 15.42
CA GLU A 111 -7.17 6.77 15.14
C GLU A 111 -5.79 7.32 15.44
N LYS A 112 -5.16 6.82 16.49
CA LYS A 112 -3.81 7.25 16.85
C LYS A 112 -2.78 6.84 15.82
N GLU A 113 -3.03 5.73 15.15
CA GLU A 113 -2.10 5.18 14.18
C GLU A 113 -2.24 5.84 12.80
N ASP A 114 -3.36 6.49 12.56
CA ASP A 114 -3.60 7.21 11.31
C ASP A 114 -2.83 8.52 11.22
N LYS A 115 -2.24 8.93 12.34
CA LYS A 115 -1.55 10.23 12.43
C LYS A 115 -0.02 10.11 12.36
#